data_07b16f854f25024f562efd1c0a0d5468
#
_entry.id   07b16f854f25024f562efd1c0a0d5468
#
_cell.length_a   1.000
_cell.length_b   1.000
_cell.length_c   1.000
_cell.angle_alpha   90.00
_cell.angle_beta   90.00
_cell.angle_gamma   90.00
#
_symmetry.space_group_name_H-M   'P 1'
#
loop_
_entity.id
_entity.type
_entity.pdbx_description
1 polymer ?
#
loop_
_entity_poly.entity_id
_entity_poly.type
_entity_poly.pdbx_seq_one_letter_code
_entity_poly.pdbx_strand_id
1 'polypeptide(L)'
;MRAKSVDFEVTYITKDSKPDWFLEISPHGKVPVLKVDDDVLFESNAIAEFLDEMVPPQLHPTDPVKRARNRAWTDFTSDWSRALGKVSYAKTKKDHAKGLEDLPKTLTKIEESLSRRENDGPYFNGDTLCLVDVAYAPFLMRFNMVEKINPTNVLDDFPKIKAWSDALLSNDAVINSVSEDFDEVFRESLYKRESLAAQILDEQSAAAE
;
A
#
# COMPACT_ATOMS: atom_id res chain seq x y z
N MET A 1 -6.73 9.15 -7.65
CA MET A 1 -8.01 9.85 -7.92
C MET A 1 -8.49 10.66 -6.70
N ARG A 2 -8.72 10.10 -5.51
CA ARG A 2 -9.20 10.85 -4.32
C ARG A 2 -8.30 12.02 -3.93
N ALA A 3 -6.97 11.83 -3.89
CA ALA A 3 -6.02 12.91 -3.60
C ALA A 3 -6.02 14.07 -4.61
N LYS A 4 -6.68 13.88 -5.75
CA LYS A 4 -6.84 14.88 -6.83
C LYS A 4 -8.29 15.34 -6.99
N SER A 5 -9.20 14.91 -6.10
CA SER A 5 -10.64 15.22 -6.15
C SER A 5 -11.28 14.91 -7.51
N VAL A 6 -10.83 13.83 -8.15
CA VAL A 6 -11.41 13.35 -9.40
C VAL A 6 -12.66 12.54 -9.08
N ASP A 7 -13.76 12.83 -9.74
CA ASP A 7 -14.94 11.98 -9.71
C ASP A 7 -14.70 10.70 -10.51
N PHE A 8 -15.04 9.56 -9.94
CA PHE A 8 -14.86 8.26 -10.58
C PHE A 8 -15.82 7.22 -10.03
N GLU A 9 -16.15 6.26 -10.85
CA GLU A 9 -16.89 5.07 -10.44
C GLU A 9 -15.94 3.91 -10.20
N VAL A 10 -16.24 3.08 -9.18
CA VAL A 10 -15.45 1.89 -8.85
C VAL A 10 -16.29 0.65 -9.05
N THR A 11 -15.80 -0.27 -9.89
CA THR A 11 -16.33 -1.62 -9.96
C THR A 11 -15.34 -2.59 -9.32
N TYR A 12 -15.75 -3.22 -8.23
CA TYR A 12 -14.92 -4.20 -7.54
C TYR A 12 -14.93 -5.54 -8.26
N ILE A 13 -13.76 -6.05 -8.59
CA ILE A 13 -13.56 -7.36 -9.23
C ILE A 13 -12.93 -8.31 -8.21
N THR A 14 -13.59 -9.42 -7.93
CA THR A 14 -13.05 -10.45 -7.05
C THR A 14 -12.15 -11.41 -7.82
N LYS A 15 -11.18 -12.02 -7.14
CA LYS A 15 -10.24 -12.95 -7.76
C LYS A 15 -10.97 -14.19 -8.33
N ASP A 16 -12.04 -14.60 -7.64
CA ASP A 16 -12.74 -15.85 -7.91
C ASP A 16 -13.92 -15.68 -8.88
N SER A 17 -14.27 -14.43 -9.21
CA SER A 17 -15.39 -14.10 -10.11
C SER A 17 -15.05 -12.87 -10.94
N LYS A 18 -14.34 -13.11 -12.04
CA LYS A 18 -14.03 -12.09 -13.04
C LYS A 18 -15.06 -12.15 -14.15
N PRO A 19 -15.87 -11.09 -14.33
CA PRO A 19 -16.85 -11.06 -15.42
C PRO A 19 -16.18 -11.04 -16.80
N ASP A 20 -16.87 -11.58 -17.81
CA ASP A 20 -16.34 -11.68 -19.18
C ASP A 20 -15.94 -10.31 -19.74
N TRP A 21 -16.76 -9.28 -19.54
CA TRP A 21 -16.44 -7.92 -19.98
C TRP A 21 -15.11 -7.40 -19.41
N PHE A 22 -14.78 -7.80 -18.15
CA PHE A 22 -13.51 -7.40 -17.53
C PHE A 22 -12.33 -8.14 -18.20
N LEU A 23 -12.49 -9.42 -18.51
CA LEU A 23 -11.47 -10.20 -19.20
C LEU A 23 -11.25 -9.72 -20.63
N GLU A 24 -12.27 -9.17 -21.28
CA GLU A 24 -12.16 -8.56 -22.61
C GLU A 24 -11.31 -7.29 -22.61
N ILE A 25 -11.41 -6.46 -21.56
CA ILE A 25 -10.69 -5.19 -21.49
C ILE A 25 -9.34 -5.28 -20.75
N SER A 26 -9.15 -6.26 -19.86
CA SER A 26 -7.92 -6.39 -19.08
C SER A 26 -6.91 -7.30 -19.78
N PRO A 27 -5.78 -6.75 -20.32
CA PRO A 27 -4.82 -7.55 -21.09
C PRO A 27 -4.20 -8.72 -20.30
N HIS A 28 -4.17 -8.60 -18.98
CA HIS A 28 -3.59 -9.59 -18.08
C HIS A 28 -4.60 -10.21 -17.10
N GLY A 29 -5.89 -9.90 -17.25
CA GLY A 29 -6.92 -10.30 -16.31
C GLY A 29 -6.64 -9.81 -14.88
N LYS A 30 -5.96 -8.69 -14.71
CA LYS A 30 -5.57 -8.11 -13.42
C LYS A 30 -6.20 -6.75 -13.19
N VAL A 31 -6.44 -6.42 -11.95
CA VAL A 31 -6.80 -5.09 -11.49
C VAL A 31 -5.54 -4.35 -11.01
N PRO A 32 -5.49 -2.99 -11.09
CA PRO A 32 -6.53 -2.13 -11.66
C PRO A 32 -6.48 -2.03 -13.19
N VAL A 33 -7.62 -1.69 -13.78
CA VAL A 33 -7.71 -1.09 -15.12
C VAL A 33 -8.44 0.23 -15.01
N LEU A 34 -8.08 1.21 -15.82
CA LEU A 34 -8.77 2.49 -15.95
C LEU A 34 -9.26 2.64 -17.38
N LYS A 35 -10.56 2.80 -17.56
CA LYS A 35 -11.14 3.14 -18.85
C LYS A 35 -11.21 4.66 -18.98
N VAL A 36 -10.70 5.19 -20.09
CA VAL A 36 -10.74 6.59 -20.48
C VAL A 36 -11.30 6.63 -21.90
N ASP A 37 -12.54 7.04 -22.03
CA ASP A 37 -13.30 6.95 -23.30
C ASP A 37 -13.25 5.51 -23.87
N ASP A 38 -12.60 5.29 -25.01
CA ASP A 38 -12.45 3.99 -25.64
C ASP A 38 -11.14 3.28 -25.32
N ASP A 39 -10.21 3.96 -24.64
CA ASP A 39 -8.89 3.42 -24.26
C ASP A 39 -8.93 2.76 -22.90
N VAL A 40 -8.12 1.72 -22.74
CA VAL A 40 -7.95 0.99 -21.48
C VAL A 40 -6.51 1.08 -21.02
N LEU A 41 -6.31 1.68 -19.85
CA LEU A 41 -5.02 1.76 -19.18
C LEU A 41 -4.91 0.67 -18.11
N PHE A 42 -3.75 0.09 -17.98
CA PHE A 42 -3.44 -0.96 -17.01
C PHE A 42 -2.07 -0.71 -16.37
N GLU A 43 -1.72 -1.48 -15.35
CA GLU A 43 -0.61 -1.24 -14.41
C GLU A 43 -0.84 0.02 -13.53
N SER A 44 -0.90 -0.18 -12.23
CA SER A 44 -1.25 0.87 -11.25
C SER A 44 -0.33 2.09 -11.32
N ASN A 45 0.98 1.88 -11.57
CA ASN A 45 1.93 2.97 -11.68
C ASN A 45 1.69 3.80 -12.96
N ALA A 46 1.44 3.14 -14.09
CA ALA A 46 1.13 3.83 -15.35
C ALA A 46 -0.17 4.64 -15.24
N ILE A 47 -1.21 4.07 -14.61
CA ILE A 47 -2.47 4.77 -14.33
C ILE A 47 -2.23 5.98 -13.42
N ALA A 48 -1.41 5.84 -12.39
CA ALA A 48 -1.10 6.93 -11.46
C ALA A 48 -0.34 8.06 -12.16
N GLU A 49 0.63 7.74 -13.02
CA GLU A 49 1.36 8.72 -13.83
C GLU A 49 0.42 9.46 -14.80
N PHE A 50 -0.43 8.73 -15.53
CA PHE A 50 -1.42 9.34 -16.42
C PHE A 50 -2.31 10.33 -15.67
N LEU A 51 -2.86 9.93 -14.51
CA LEU A 51 -3.70 10.80 -13.70
C LEU A 51 -2.92 12.01 -13.17
N ASP A 52 -1.63 11.86 -12.89
CA ASP A 52 -0.79 12.95 -12.42
C ASP A 52 -0.52 13.98 -13.53
N GLU A 53 -0.31 13.52 -14.74
CA GLU A 53 -0.11 14.38 -15.90
C GLU A 53 -1.38 15.12 -16.32
N MET A 54 -2.54 14.45 -16.25
CA MET A 54 -3.81 14.98 -16.75
C MET A 54 -4.56 15.88 -15.77
N VAL A 55 -4.38 15.67 -14.46
CA VAL A 55 -5.18 16.34 -13.43
C VAL A 55 -4.31 17.13 -12.46
N PRO A 56 -4.41 18.48 -12.42
CA PRO A 56 -3.72 19.27 -11.42
C PRO A 56 -4.39 19.14 -10.02
N PRO A 57 -3.63 19.44 -8.93
CA PRO A 57 -2.19 19.68 -8.90
C PRO A 57 -1.38 18.40 -9.14
N GLN A 58 -0.18 18.54 -9.73
CA GLN A 58 0.72 17.41 -9.87
C GLN A 58 1.25 16.96 -8.51
N LEU A 59 1.24 15.65 -8.28
CA LEU A 59 1.79 15.02 -7.06
C LEU A 59 3.28 14.71 -7.22
N HIS A 60 3.77 14.59 -8.45
CA HIS A 60 5.19 14.54 -8.72
C HIS A 60 5.83 15.93 -8.68
N PRO A 61 7.10 16.03 -8.23
CA PRO A 61 7.86 17.27 -8.36
C PRO A 61 7.99 17.71 -9.84
N THR A 62 7.98 19.02 -10.08
CA THR A 62 8.23 19.58 -11.42
C THR A 62 9.68 19.40 -11.87
N ASP A 63 10.64 19.38 -10.93
CA ASP A 63 12.05 19.10 -11.20
C ASP A 63 12.22 17.68 -11.75
N PRO A 64 12.83 17.50 -12.94
CA PRO A 64 12.91 16.19 -13.57
C PRO A 64 13.77 15.18 -12.81
N VAL A 65 14.78 15.62 -12.06
CA VAL A 65 15.64 14.71 -11.26
C VAL A 65 14.90 14.23 -10.04
N LYS A 66 14.19 15.14 -9.35
CA LYS A 66 13.34 14.77 -8.19
C LYS A 66 12.20 13.86 -8.62
N ARG A 67 11.58 14.12 -9.77
CA ARG A 67 10.54 13.27 -10.36
C ARG A 67 11.08 11.88 -10.70
N ALA A 68 12.23 11.77 -11.34
CA ALA A 68 12.86 10.49 -11.64
C ALA A 68 13.18 9.70 -10.36
N ARG A 69 13.61 10.38 -9.29
CA ARG A 69 13.84 9.78 -7.97
C ARG A 69 12.55 9.25 -7.36
N ASN A 70 11.44 9.99 -7.46
CA ASN A 70 10.13 9.50 -7.00
C ASN A 70 9.71 8.24 -7.76
N ARG A 71 9.87 8.21 -9.09
CA ARG A 71 9.59 7.02 -9.91
C ARG A 71 10.40 5.82 -9.46
N ALA A 72 11.68 6.00 -9.17
CA ALA A 72 12.52 4.92 -8.65
C ALA A 72 12.00 4.38 -7.30
N TRP A 73 11.48 5.25 -6.43
CA TRP A 73 10.86 4.82 -5.18
C TRP A 73 9.50 4.16 -5.38
N THR A 74 8.68 4.58 -6.33
CA THR A 74 7.44 3.85 -6.66
C THR A 74 7.74 2.46 -7.24
N ASP A 75 8.79 2.29 -8.04
CA ASP A 75 9.20 0.97 -8.53
C ASP A 75 9.70 0.05 -7.41
N PHE A 76 10.35 0.62 -6.38
CA PHE A 76 10.82 -0.13 -5.21
C PHE A 76 9.66 -0.72 -4.35
N THR A 77 8.41 -0.32 -4.56
CA THR A 77 7.25 -0.88 -3.86
C THR A 77 7.12 -2.40 -4.02
N SER A 78 7.65 -2.98 -5.10
CA SER A 78 7.66 -4.44 -5.30
C SER A 78 8.52 -5.17 -4.25
N ASP A 79 9.70 -4.64 -3.92
CA ASP A 79 10.57 -5.18 -2.87
C ASP A 79 10.00 -4.89 -1.48
N TRP A 80 9.46 -3.69 -1.29
CA TRP A 80 8.78 -3.28 -0.06
C TRP A 80 7.62 -4.21 0.28
N SER A 81 6.69 -4.40 -0.65
CA SER A 81 5.51 -5.25 -0.46
C SER A 81 5.88 -6.71 -0.18
N ARG A 82 6.92 -7.20 -0.84
CA ARG A 82 7.44 -8.55 -0.61
C ARG A 82 8.03 -8.70 0.78
N ALA A 83 8.77 -7.70 1.27
CA ALA A 83 9.37 -7.72 2.60
C ALA A 83 8.29 -7.68 3.70
N LEU A 84 7.34 -6.73 3.62
CA LEU A 84 6.22 -6.67 4.56
C LEU A 84 5.34 -7.93 4.49
N GLY A 85 5.09 -8.45 3.28
CA GLY A 85 4.28 -9.63 3.07
C GLY A 85 4.83 -10.90 3.71
N LYS A 86 6.17 -11.04 3.82
CA LYS A 86 6.80 -12.16 4.54
C LYS A 86 6.46 -12.17 6.03
N VAL A 87 6.25 -11.02 6.63
CA VAL A 87 5.82 -10.88 8.02
C VAL A 87 4.29 -11.02 8.12
N SER A 88 3.56 -10.19 7.36
CA SER A 88 2.10 -10.09 7.47
C SER A 88 1.36 -11.37 7.09
N TYR A 89 1.89 -12.14 6.15
CA TYR A 89 1.24 -13.35 5.62
C TYR A 89 2.01 -14.62 5.94
N ALA A 90 2.94 -14.59 6.90
CA ALA A 90 3.62 -15.78 7.38
C ALA A 90 2.61 -16.82 7.86
N LYS A 91 2.81 -18.09 7.53
CA LYS A 91 1.93 -19.19 7.95
C LYS A 91 2.33 -19.79 9.30
N THR A 92 3.61 -19.66 9.67
CA THR A 92 4.15 -20.23 10.90
C THR A 92 4.91 -19.19 11.71
N LYS A 93 5.05 -19.42 13.03
CA LYS A 93 5.90 -18.59 13.91
C LYS A 93 7.35 -18.54 13.41
N LYS A 94 7.85 -19.63 12.81
CA LYS A 94 9.20 -19.69 12.25
C LYS A 94 9.36 -18.78 11.04
N ASP A 95 8.40 -18.82 10.11
CA ASP A 95 8.44 -17.97 8.89
C ASP A 95 8.29 -16.51 9.27
N HIS A 96 7.42 -16.22 10.25
CA HIS A 96 7.23 -14.87 10.78
C HIS A 96 8.53 -14.31 11.38
N ALA A 97 9.19 -15.09 12.26
CA ALA A 97 10.47 -14.70 12.84
C ALA A 97 11.55 -14.47 11.77
N LYS A 98 11.58 -15.31 10.74
CA LYS A 98 12.51 -15.14 9.61
C LYS A 98 12.19 -13.89 8.80
N GLY A 99 10.91 -13.60 8.58
CA GLY A 99 10.46 -12.36 7.95
C GLY A 99 10.94 -11.13 8.72
N LEU A 100 10.77 -11.12 10.04
CA LEU A 100 11.22 -10.03 10.92
C LEU A 100 12.74 -9.85 10.91
N GLU A 101 13.53 -10.93 10.86
CA GLU A 101 14.99 -10.85 10.76
C GLU A 101 15.45 -10.18 9.44
N ASP A 102 14.72 -10.42 8.35
CA ASP A 102 15.06 -9.90 7.01
C ASP A 102 14.51 -8.49 6.74
N LEU A 103 13.38 -8.12 7.38
CA LEU A 103 12.64 -6.88 7.12
C LEU A 103 13.48 -5.60 7.28
N PRO A 104 14.35 -5.46 8.31
CA PRO A 104 15.18 -4.26 8.49
C PRO A 104 16.02 -3.89 7.27
N LYS A 105 16.47 -4.86 6.47
CA LYS A 105 17.25 -4.60 5.24
C LYS A 105 16.50 -3.74 4.22
N THR A 106 15.17 -3.87 4.20
CA THR A 106 14.29 -3.10 3.30
C THR A 106 13.87 -1.79 3.95
N LEU A 107 13.53 -1.82 5.25
CA LEU A 107 13.11 -0.62 5.99
C LEU A 107 14.23 0.41 6.04
N THR A 108 15.48 0.03 6.28
CA THR A 108 16.63 0.93 6.34
C THR A 108 16.74 1.82 5.09
N LYS A 109 16.49 1.28 3.90
CA LYS A 109 16.58 2.07 2.65
C LYS A 109 15.59 3.22 2.62
N ILE A 110 14.36 2.99 3.08
CA ILE A 110 13.32 4.03 3.16
C ILE A 110 13.61 4.99 4.31
N GLU A 111 13.98 4.48 5.48
CA GLU A 111 14.35 5.29 6.64
C GLU A 111 15.46 6.27 6.31
N GLU A 112 16.52 5.81 5.63
CA GLU A 112 17.60 6.66 5.15
C GLU A 112 17.12 7.69 4.14
N SER A 113 16.24 7.31 3.21
CA SER A 113 15.68 8.26 2.23
C SER A 113 14.88 9.36 2.93
N LEU A 114 14.03 8.98 3.87
CA LEU A 114 13.25 9.92 4.68
C LEU A 114 14.14 10.80 5.56
N SER A 115 15.24 10.27 6.08
CA SER A 115 16.21 11.02 6.91
C SER A 115 17.01 12.05 6.15
N ARG A 116 17.19 11.86 4.81
CA ARG A 116 17.91 12.79 3.93
C ARG A 116 17.03 13.91 3.38
N ARG A 117 15.77 13.99 3.78
CA ARG A 117 14.88 15.09 3.37
C ARG A 117 15.39 16.41 3.92
N GLU A 118 15.25 17.46 3.12
CA GLU A 118 15.59 18.84 3.49
C GLU A 118 14.44 19.59 4.18
N ASN A 119 13.42 18.83 4.67
CA ASN A 119 12.22 19.36 5.32
C ASN A 119 11.69 18.37 6.36
N ASP A 120 10.87 18.87 7.27
CA ASP A 120 10.22 18.09 8.33
C ASP A 120 8.76 17.75 8.03
N GLY A 121 8.32 17.89 6.79
CA GLY A 121 6.94 17.57 6.38
C GLY A 121 6.57 16.11 6.62
N PRO A 122 5.27 15.81 6.79
CA PRO A 122 4.80 14.48 7.18
C PRO A 122 4.88 13.47 6.03
N TYR A 123 4.96 13.91 4.77
CA TYR A 123 4.94 13.05 3.59
C TYR A 123 6.33 12.89 2.96
N PHE A 124 6.44 11.98 2.01
CA PHE A 124 7.73 11.59 1.43
C PHE A 124 8.54 12.76 0.86
N ASN A 125 7.89 13.72 0.22
CA ASN A 125 8.55 14.92 -0.33
C ASN A 125 8.37 16.21 0.51
N GLY A 126 7.58 16.19 1.59
CA GLY A 126 7.32 17.38 2.41
C GLY A 126 5.89 17.46 2.93
N ASP A 127 5.26 18.63 2.79
CA ASP A 127 3.98 18.95 3.41
C ASP A 127 2.75 18.41 2.66
N THR A 128 2.91 17.97 1.43
CA THR A 128 1.82 17.48 0.58
C THR A 128 2.07 16.06 0.11
N LEU A 129 0.97 15.29 -0.05
CA LEU A 129 1.04 13.96 -0.64
C LEU A 129 1.71 13.98 -2.01
N CYS A 130 2.55 12.99 -2.26
CA CYS A 130 3.14 12.73 -3.57
C CYS A 130 2.83 11.29 -4.03
N LEU A 131 3.20 10.93 -5.27
CA LEU A 131 2.92 9.58 -5.78
C LEU A 131 3.66 8.47 -5.03
N VAL A 132 4.81 8.76 -4.39
CA VAL A 132 5.48 7.79 -3.51
C VAL A 132 4.58 7.46 -2.33
N ASP A 133 3.99 8.47 -1.68
CA ASP A 133 3.05 8.27 -0.57
C ASP A 133 1.88 7.39 -0.96
N VAL A 134 1.27 7.69 -2.11
CA VAL A 134 0.13 6.94 -2.67
C VAL A 134 0.51 5.48 -2.95
N ALA A 135 1.73 5.24 -3.42
CA ALA A 135 2.19 3.90 -3.75
C ALA A 135 2.48 3.03 -2.51
N TYR A 136 2.92 3.64 -1.40
CA TYR A 136 3.27 2.91 -0.18
C TYR A 136 2.10 2.76 0.81
N ALA A 137 1.17 3.71 0.84
CA ALA A 137 0.04 3.74 1.76
C ALA A 137 -0.74 2.41 1.84
N PRO A 138 -1.09 1.72 0.73
CA PRO A 138 -1.83 0.47 0.78
C PRO A 138 -1.10 -0.67 1.52
N PHE A 139 0.22 -0.67 1.48
CA PHE A 139 1.05 -1.68 2.17
C PHE A 139 1.18 -1.37 3.65
N LEU A 140 1.40 -0.11 4.01
CA LEU A 140 1.44 0.34 5.39
C LEU A 140 0.09 0.16 6.09
N MET A 141 -1.01 0.42 5.40
CA MET A 141 -2.36 0.16 5.92
C MET A 141 -2.53 -1.31 6.32
N ARG A 142 -2.22 -2.24 5.42
CA ARG A 142 -2.34 -3.68 5.70
C ARG A 142 -1.36 -4.15 6.75
N PHE A 143 -0.13 -3.65 6.74
CA PHE A 143 0.86 -3.98 7.76
C PHE A 143 0.40 -3.51 9.14
N ASN A 144 -0.12 -2.29 9.25
CA ASN A 144 -0.67 -1.77 10.51
C ASN A 144 -1.86 -2.59 11.03
N MET A 145 -2.72 -3.10 10.14
CA MET A 145 -3.81 -4.00 10.54
C MET A 145 -3.28 -5.30 11.14
N VAL A 146 -2.20 -5.87 10.58
CA VAL A 146 -1.57 -7.09 11.12
C VAL A 146 -0.85 -6.78 12.44
N GLU A 147 -0.19 -5.63 12.56
CA GLU A 147 0.43 -5.17 13.81
C GLU A 147 -0.57 -5.05 14.96
N LYS A 148 -1.84 -4.71 14.69
CA LYS A 148 -2.91 -4.72 15.71
C LYS A 148 -3.29 -6.13 16.17
N ILE A 149 -3.11 -7.15 15.32
CA ILE A 149 -3.41 -8.55 15.62
C ILE A 149 -2.23 -9.22 16.34
N ASN A 150 -1.03 -9.02 15.80
CA ASN A 150 0.22 -9.62 16.27
C ASN A 150 1.33 -8.55 16.33
N PRO A 151 1.37 -7.76 17.41
CA PRO A 151 2.31 -6.65 17.54
C PRO A 151 3.78 -7.10 17.52
N THR A 152 4.55 -6.57 16.58
CA THR A 152 6.00 -6.78 16.50
C THR A 152 6.79 -5.58 16.97
N ASN A 153 6.19 -4.39 16.92
CA ASN A 153 6.79 -3.10 17.19
C ASN A 153 8.05 -2.81 16.35
N VAL A 154 8.21 -3.49 15.23
CA VAL A 154 9.41 -3.38 14.38
C VAL A 154 9.65 -1.95 13.86
N LEU A 155 8.60 -1.14 13.71
CA LEU A 155 8.72 0.25 13.28
C LEU A 155 9.25 1.19 14.38
N ASP A 156 9.36 0.75 15.63
CA ASP A 156 9.95 1.58 16.69
C ASP A 156 11.45 1.85 16.44
N ASP A 157 12.12 0.93 15.74
CA ASP A 157 13.50 1.10 15.30
C ASP A 157 13.65 1.97 14.04
N PHE A 158 12.51 2.38 13.42
CA PHE A 158 12.44 3.16 12.17
C PHE A 158 11.53 4.39 12.34
N PRO A 159 11.94 5.38 13.15
CA PRO A 159 11.07 6.46 13.58
C PRO A 159 10.56 7.35 12.43
N LYS A 160 11.30 7.51 11.33
CA LYS A 160 10.83 8.28 10.18
C LYS A 160 9.77 7.53 9.39
N ILE A 161 9.92 6.21 9.23
CA ILE A 161 8.88 5.36 8.61
C ILE A 161 7.64 5.34 9.50
N LYS A 162 7.80 5.21 10.81
CA LYS A 162 6.67 5.21 11.75
C LYS A 162 5.87 6.52 11.66
N ALA A 163 6.54 7.67 11.76
CA ALA A 163 5.90 8.97 11.63
C ALA A 163 5.24 9.17 10.24
N TRP A 164 5.89 8.72 9.18
CA TRP A 164 5.34 8.73 7.84
C TRP A 164 4.10 7.84 7.70
N SER A 165 4.15 6.62 8.24
CA SER A 165 3.01 5.71 8.28
C SER A 165 1.83 6.33 9.03
N ASP A 166 2.05 6.92 10.20
CA ASP A 166 1.00 7.56 11.00
C ASP A 166 0.35 8.73 10.23
N ALA A 167 1.15 9.55 9.55
CA ALA A 167 0.65 10.63 8.71
C ALA A 167 -0.19 10.13 7.53
N LEU A 168 0.26 9.07 6.84
CA LEU A 168 -0.49 8.46 5.74
C LEU A 168 -1.81 7.86 6.21
N LEU A 169 -1.80 7.13 7.32
CA LEU A 169 -2.98 6.46 7.84
C LEU A 169 -3.97 7.42 8.52
N SER A 170 -3.58 8.68 8.71
CA SER A 170 -4.45 9.79 9.16
C SER A 170 -4.95 10.66 8.00
N ASN A 171 -4.53 10.40 6.77
CA ASN A 171 -4.91 11.21 5.61
C ASN A 171 -6.24 10.74 5.01
N ASP A 172 -7.19 11.64 4.83
CA ASP A 172 -8.55 11.34 4.33
C ASP A 172 -8.53 10.64 2.95
N ALA A 173 -7.63 11.05 2.04
CA ALA A 173 -7.54 10.42 0.73
C ALA A 173 -7.05 8.97 0.81
N VAL A 174 -6.25 8.64 1.83
CA VAL A 174 -5.78 7.27 2.12
C VAL A 174 -6.87 6.47 2.82
N ILE A 175 -7.46 7.01 3.89
CA ILE A 175 -8.52 6.36 4.67
C ILE A 175 -9.69 5.98 3.75
N ASN A 176 -10.13 6.91 2.93
CA ASN A 176 -11.26 6.72 2.02
C ASN A 176 -10.87 6.01 0.70
N SER A 177 -9.65 5.50 0.55
CA SER A 177 -9.22 4.78 -0.67
C SER A 177 -9.71 3.34 -0.75
N VAL A 178 -10.22 2.81 0.32
CA VAL A 178 -10.74 1.43 0.43
C VAL A 178 -12.26 1.42 0.60
N SER A 179 -12.88 0.26 0.42
CA SER A 179 -14.31 0.06 0.67
C SER A 179 -14.63 0.08 2.16
N GLU A 180 -15.90 0.30 2.52
CA GLU A 180 -16.36 0.32 3.92
C GLU A 180 -16.14 -1.03 4.63
N ASP A 181 -16.23 -2.12 3.90
CA ASP A 181 -16.02 -3.49 4.37
C ASP A 181 -14.55 -3.95 4.29
N PHE A 182 -13.60 -3.04 4.04
CA PHE A 182 -12.19 -3.40 3.82
C PHE A 182 -11.58 -4.20 4.96
N ASP A 183 -11.90 -3.87 6.21
CA ASP A 183 -11.39 -4.59 7.39
C ASP A 183 -11.84 -6.05 7.39
N GLU A 184 -13.11 -6.31 7.07
CA GLU A 184 -13.69 -7.64 6.99
C GLU A 184 -13.05 -8.43 5.83
N VAL A 185 -13.02 -7.84 4.63
CA VAL A 185 -12.40 -8.44 3.44
C VAL A 185 -10.90 -8.73 3.67
N PHE A 186 -10.21 -7.85 4.37
CA PHE A 186 -8.80 -8.08 4.69
C PHE A 186 -8.63 -9.24 5.67
N ARG A 187 -9.44 -9.31 6.75
CA ARG A 187 -9.44 -10.44 7.71
C ARG A 187 -9.73 -11.76 7.00
N GLU A 188 -10.76 -11.82 6.15
CA GLU A 188 -11.02 -13.00 5.31
C GLU A 188 -9.81 -13.41 4.47
N SER A 189 -9.08 -12.42 3.93
CA SER A 189 -7.87 -12.70 3.15
C SER A 189 -6.76 -13.34 3.98
N LEU A 190 -6.67 -13.03 5.28
CA LEU A 190 -5.73 -13.67 6.21
C LEU A 190 -6.10 -15.14 6.43
N TYR A 191 -7.40 -15.44 6.59
CA TYR A 191 -7.91 -16.82 6.70
C TYR A 191 -7.69 -17.61 5.41
N LYS A 192 -8.04 -17.07 4.26
CA LYS A 192 -7.80 -17.72 2.94
C LYS A 192 -6.32 -18.03 2.70
N ARG A 193 -5.40 -17.30 3.34
CA ARG A 193 -3.95 -17.52 3.28
C ARG A 193 -3.45 -18.47 4.35
N GLU A 194 -4.28 -18.88 5.30
CA GLU A 194 -3.89 -19.68 6.47
C GLU A 194 -2.74 -19.01 7.25
N SER A 195 -2.81 -17.68 7.40
CA SER A 195 -1.73 -16.90 8.00
C SER A 195 -1.65 -17.11 9.52
N LEU A 196 -0.49 -16.85 10.11
CA LEU A 196 -0.31 -16.84 11.56
C LEU A 196 -1.24 -15.80 12.22
N ALA A 197 -1.47 -14.66 11.57
CA ALA A 197 -2.39 -13.64 12.06
C ALA A 197 -3.84 -14.16 12.17
N ALA A 198 -4.29 -14.99 11.22
CA ALA A 198 -5.60 -15.63 11.32
C ALA A 198 -5.68 -16.62 12.50
N GLN A 199 -4.63 -17.42 12.72
CA GLN A 199 -4.56 -18.33 13.87
C GLN A 199 -4.63 -17.58 15.21
N ILE A 200 -3.94 -16.43 15.31
CA ILE A 200 -3.99 -15.57 16.49
C ILE A 200 -5.38 -14.98 16.72
N LEU A 201 -6.09 -14.57 15.65
CA LEU A 201 -7.48 -14.09 15.75
C LEU A 201 -8.40 -15.18 16.33
N ASP A 202 -8.24 -16.43 15.91
CA ASP A 202 -9.03 -17.55 16.45
C ASP A 202 -8.72 -17.78 17.94
N GLU A 203 -7.42 -17.74 18.34
CA GLU A 203 -7.02 -17.85 19.74
C GLU A 203 -7.58 -16.73 20.61
N GLN A 204 -7.59 -15.47 20.09
CA GLN A 204 -8.14 -14.32 20.79
C GLN A 204 -9.68 -14.42 20.95
N SER A 205 -10.37 -14.90 19.94
CA SER A 205 -11.83 -15.10 19.97
C SER A 205 -12.21 -16.17 20.97
N ALA A 206 -11.50 -17.30 20.99
CA ALA A 206 -11.73 -18.38 21.95
C ALA A 206 -11.41 -18.01 23.41
N ALA A 207 -10.54 -17.02 23.63
CA ALA A 207 -10.20 -16.54 24.98
C ALA A 207 -11.19 -15.49 25.52
N ALA A 208 -12.05 -14.95 24.65
CA ALA A 208 -13.09 -13.95 25.00
C ALA A 208 -14.47 -14.57 25.30
N GLU A 209 -14.64 -15.87 25.00
CA GLU A 209 -15.83 -16.69 25.36
C GLU A 209 -15.66 -17.36 26.73
#